data_104935df155e7f6e6c0353b194db21e6
#
_entry.id   104935df155e7f6e6c0353b194db21e6
#
_cell.length_a   1.000
_cell.length_b   1.000
_cell.length_c   1.000
_cell.angle_alpha   90.00
_cell.angle_beta   90.00
_cell.angle_gamma   90.00
#
_symmetry.space_group_name_H-M   'P 1'
#
loop_
_entity.id
_entity.type
_entity.pdbx_description
1 polymer ?
#
loop_
_entity_poly.entity_id
_entity_poly.type
_entity_poly.pdbx_seq_one_letter_code
_entity_poly.pdbx_strand_id
1 'polypeptide(L)'
;MASGPRSGIGEIIIPANEPGSSIMPGKVNPTQCEALTMVCAQVMGNDVAIAVGGAQGHYELNVFKPMMARNILESAQLIGDACASFSAHCVQGIEPNHSRIDELVQNSLMLVTALNTKIGYYKAAEIANKAHTEGTTLKVDARVTGYLTA
;
A
#
# COMPACT_ATOMS: atom_id res chain seq x y z
N MET A 1 3.33 -0.33 -1.60
CA MET A 1 4.46 0.46 -1.08
C MET A 1 5.66 -0.42 -0.71
N ALA A 2 5.48 -1.54 -0.05
CA ALA A 2 6.57 -2.47 0.28
C ALA A 2 6.94 -3.47 -0.84
N SER A 3 6.31 -3.40 -2.01
CA SER A 3 6.50 -4.38 -3.08
C SER A 3 7.91 -4.35 -3.64
N GLY A 4 8.60 -5.49 -3.54
CA GLY A 4 9.89 -5.82 -4.13
C GLY A 4 11.04 -4.85 -3.83
N PRO A 5 12.17 -5.32 -3.33
CA PRO A 5 13.29 -4.44 -2.99
C PRO A 5 13.99 -3.85 -4.23
N ARG A 6 13.81 -4.46 -5.41
CA ARG A 6 14.48 -4.02 -6.66
C ARG A 6 13.53 -3.74 -7.81
N SER A 7 12.44 -4.49 -7.94
CA SER A 7 11.52 -4.41 -9.09
C SER A 7 10.14 -3.85 -8.73
N GLY A 8 9.89 -3.54 -7.49
CA GLY A 8 8.65 -2.94 -7.02
C GLY A 8 8.83 -1.48 -6.58
N ILE A 9 7.83 -0.95 -5.89
CA ILE A 9 7.86 0.41 -5.37
C ILE A 9 8.93 0.54 -4.27
N GLY A 10 8.88 -0.32 -3.25
CA GLY A 10 9.93 -0.45 -2.25
C GLY A 10 10.14 0.74 -1.33
N GLU A 11 9.15 1.62 -1.15
CA GLU A 11 9.26 2.83 -0.32
C GLU A 11 9.25 2.55 1.18
N ILE A 12 8.63 1.43 1.58
CA ILE A 12 8.63 0.98 2.98
C ILE A 12 9.21 -0.42 3.09
N ILE A 13 9.81 -0.68 4.22
CA ILE A 13 10.30 -2.00 4.63
C ILE A 13 9.32 -2.53 5.67
N ILE A 14 8.83 -3.75 5.49
CA ILE A 14 8.01 -4.46 6.46
C ILE A 14 8.85 -5.58 7.10
N PRO A 15 8.57 -5.96 8.36
CA PRO A 15 9.30 -7.03 9.02
C PRO A 15 9.21 -8.36 8.26
N ALA A 16 10.32 -9.07 8.17
CA ALA A 16 10.36 -10.44 7.69
C ALA A 16 10.03 -11.38 8.86
N ASN A 17 8.86 -12.01 8.83
CA ASN A 17 8.42 -12.88 9.92
C ASN A 17 8.86 -14.33 9.72
N GLU A 18 8.91 -14.78 8.44
CA GLU A 18 9.24 -16.14 8.08
C GLU A 18 9.78 -16.25 6.65
N PRO A 19 10.50 -17.34 6.32
CA PRO A 19 10.88 -17.61 4.94
C PRO A 19 9.65 -17.76 4.04
N GLY A 20 9.62 -17.08 2.91
CA GLY A 20 8.47 -17.11 1.98
C GLY A 20 8.41 -18.38 1.11
N SER A 21 9.47 -19.18 1.08
CA SER A 21 9.53 -20.41 0.29
C SER A 21 10.74 -21.24 0.70
N SER A 22 10.58 -22.57 0.71
CA SER A 22 11.68 -23.51 0.88
C SER A 22 12.51 -23.73 -0.41
N ILE A 23 11.98 -23.31 -1.56
CA ILE A 23 12.60 -23.51 -2.89
C ILE A 23 13.36 -22.28 -3.35
N MET A 24 12.90 -21.08 -2.98
CA MET A 24 13.49 -19.80 -3.41
C MET A 24 14.25 -19.13 -2.27
N PRO A 25 15.58 -19.26 -2.22
CA PRO A 25 16.39 -18.62 -1.19
C PRO A 25 16.19 -17.10 -1.17
N GLY A 26 16.01 -16.54 0.02
CA GLY A 26 15.83 -15.09 0.21
C GLY A 26 14.45 -14.54 -0.15
N LYS A 27 13.50 -15.40 -0.55
CA LYS A 27 12.11 -14.97 -0.73
C LYS A 27 11.46 -14.73 0.62
N VAL A 28 10.85 -13.56 0.78
CA VAL A 28 10.04 -13.20 1.96
C VAL A 28 8.65 -12.82 1.48
N ASN A 29 7.61 -13.42 2.06
CA ASN A 29 6.22 -13.07 1.78
C ASN A 29 5.70 -12.10 2.85
N PRO A 30 4.77 -11.19 2.50
CA PRO A 30 4.10 -10.32 3.46
C PRO A 30 2.99 -11.09 4.21
N THR A 31 3.34 -12.14 4.95
CA THR A 31 2.40 -13.12 5.52
C THR A 31 1.36 -12.51 6.44
N GLN A 32 1.71 -11.48 7.19
CA GLN A 32 0.74 -10.77 8.03
C GLN A 32 -0.31 -10.00 7.20
N CYS A 33 0.10 -9.40 6.08
CA CYS A 33 -0.84 -8.76 5.14
C CYS A 33 -1.76 -9.80 4.49
N GLU A 34 -1.20 -10.94 4.10
CA GLU A 34 -1.95 -12.05 3.50
C GLU A 34 -2.97 -12.61 4.48
N ALA A 35 -2.58 -12.84 5.74
CA ALA A 35 -3.47 -13.32 6.79
C ALA A 35 -4.64 -12.35 7.04
N LEU A 36 -4.36 -11.05 7.17
CA LEU A 36 -5.40 -10.05 7.39
C LEU A 36 -6.37 -9.97 6.21
N THR A 37 -5.89 -10.05 4.96
CA THR A 37 -6.75 -10.04 3.78
C THR A 37 -7.62 -11.30 3.67
N MET A 38 -7.10 -12.47 4.08
CA MET A 38 -7.90 -13.70 4.18
C MET A 38 -9.01 -13.57 5.22
N VAL A 39 -8.71 -13.01 6.39
CA VAL A 39 -9.73 -12.71 7.42
C VAL A 39 -10.79 -11.77 6.88
N CYS A 40 -10.41 -10.71 6.18
CA CYS A 40 -11.38 -9.80 5.54
C CYS A 40 -12.32 -10.54 4.58
N ALA A 41 -11.80 -11.44 3.76
CA ALA A 41 -12.60 -12.24 2.84
C ALA A 41 -13.59 -13.15 3.57
N GLN A 42 -13.17 -13.80 4.67
CA GLN A 42 -14.03 -14.64 5.51
C GLN A 42 -15.16 -13.80 6.14
N VAL A 43 -14.83 -12.63 6.67
CA VAL A 43 -15.82 -11.72 7.28
C VAL A 43 -16.86 -11.26 6.26
N MET A 44 -16.45 -10.93 5.04
CA MET A 44 -17.38 -10.61 3.95
C MET A 44 -18.33 -11.79 3.64
N GLY A 45 -17.82 -13.03 3.65
CA GLY A 45 -18.64 -14.24 3.49
C GLY A 45 -19.65 -14.41 4.63
N ASN A 46 -19.24 -14.17 5.88
CA ASN A 46 -20.08 -14.22 7.05
C ASN A 46 -21.20 -13.15 7.00
N ASP A 47 -20.87 -11.93 6.51
CA ASP A 47 -21.84 -10.83 6.33
C ASP A 47 -22.93 -11.20 5.31
N VAL A 48 -22.56 -11.81 4.20
CA VAL A 48 -23.53 -12.32 3.22
C VAL A 48 -24.47 -13.35 3.85
N ALA A 49 -23.93 -14.28 4.63
CA ALA A 49 -24.75 -15.27 5.34
C ALA A 49 -25.73 -14.60 6.34
N ILE A 50 -25.28 -13.57 7.06
CA ILE A 50 -26.11 -12.80 7.97
C ILE A 50 -27.21 -12.07 7.21
N ALA A 51 -26.89 -11.42 6.10
CA ALA A 51 -27.83 -10.69 5.27
C ALA A 51 -28.94 -11.60 4.72
N VAL A 52 -28.56 -12.77 4.18
CA VAL A 52 -29.52 -13.79 3.70
C VAL A 52 -30.39 -14.30 4.85
N GLY A 53 -29.79 -14.60 6.01
CA GLY A 53 -30.52 -15.04 7.19
C GLY A 53 -31.49 -13.98 7.71
N GLY A 54 -31.08 -12.71 7.69
CA GLY A 54 -31.94 -11.58 8.08
C GLY A 54 -33.18 -11.42 7.21
N ALA A 55 -33.06 -11.75 5.92
CA ALA A 55 -34.18 -11.66 4.97
C ALA A 55 -35.18 -12.83 5.08
N GLN A 56 -34.91 -13.86 5.88
CA GLN A 56 -35.76 -15.08 6.01
C GLN A 56 -36.76 -15.02 7.16
N GLY A 57 -37.00 -13.86 7.75
CA GLY A 57 -38.03 -13.70 8.79
C GLY A 57 -39.45 -13.86 8.24
N HIS A 58 -40.31 -14.57 9.01
CA HIS A 58 -41.72 -14.74 8.68
C HIS A 58 -42.57 -14.21 9.84
N TYR A 59 -43.45 -13.28 9.54
CA TYR A 59 -44.23 -12.51 10.53
C TYR A 59 -43.27 -11.86 11.55
N GLU A 60 -43.34 -12.18 12.82
CA GLU A 60 -42.46 -11.59 13.84
C GLU A 60 -41.36 -12.54 14.33
N LEU A 61 -41.11 -13.64 13.59
CA LEU A 61 -40.12 -14.65 13.93
C LEU A 61 -39.08 -14.84 12.84
N ASN A 62 -37.81 -14.82 13.23
CA ASN A 62 -36.71 -15.25 12.40
C ASN A 62 -35.94 -16.38 13.11
N VAL A 63 -35.96 -17.58 12.51
CA VAL A 63 -35.32 -18.78 13.07
C VAL A 63 -33.83 -18.89 12.75
N PHE A 64 -33.29 -17.98 11.91
CA PHE A 64 -31.87 -17.98 11.52
C PHE A 64 -30.93 -17.30 12.55
N LYS A 65 -31.50 -16.78 13.66
CA LYS A 65 -30.73 -16.07 14.71
C LYS A 65 -29.47 -16.80 15.19
N PRO A 66 -29.47 -18.13 15.44
CA PRO A 66 -28.26 -18.83 15.89
C PRO A 66 -27.12 -18.74 14.87
N MET A 67 -27.43 -18.89 13.57
CA MET A 67 -26.46 -18.78 12.50
C MET A 67 -25.93 -17.33 12.38
N MET A 68 -26.81 -16.33 12.41
CA MET A 68 -26.42 -14.92 12.37
C MET A 68 -25.54 -14.56 13.59
N ALA A 69 -25.92 -15.01 14.79
CA ALA A 69 -25.15 -14.77 16.00
C ALA A 69 -23.75 -15.40 15.91
N ARG A 70 -23.65 -16.65 15.43
CA ARG A 70 -22.35 -17.32 15.21
C ARG A 70 -21.47 -16.51 14.26
N ASN A 71 -21.99 -16.16 13.09
CA ASN A 71 -21.20 -15.47 12.06
C ASN A 71 -20.71 -14.09 12.51
N ILE A 72 -21.53 -13.32 13.26
CA ILE A 72 -21.08 -12.02 13.77
C ILE A 72 -20.02 -12.15 14.87
N LEU A 73 -20.19 -13.10 15.79
CA LEU A 73 -19.22 -13.33 16.86
C LEU A 73 -17.89 -13.85 16.32
N GLU A 74 -17.93 -14.78 15.35
CA GLU A 74 -16.76 -15.28 14.67
C GLU A 74 -16.01 -14.16 13.91
N SER A 75 -16.76 -13.30 13.20
CA SER A 75 -16.19 -12.16 12.50
C SER A 75 -15.51 -11.18 13.46
N ALA A 76 -16.13 -10.88 14.59
CA ALA A 76 -15.54 -9.99 15.60
C ALA A 76 -14.25 -10.60 16.19
N GLN A 77 -14.24 -11.89 16.48
CA GLN A 77 -13.07 -12.59 16.99
C GLN A 77 -11.94 -12.58 15.96
N LEU A 78 -12.21 -12.98 14.72
CA LEU A 78 -11.22 -13.05 13.65
C LEU A 78 -10.57 -11.68 13.36
N ILE A 79 -11.38 -10.62 13.30
CA ILE A 79 -10.86 -9.25 13.09
C ILE A 79 -10.01 -8.82 14.28
N GLY A 80 -10.47 -9.05 15.50
CA GLY A 80 -9.74 -8.70 16.71
C GLY A 80 -8.36 -9.35 16.77
N ASP A 81 -8.32 -10.65 16.57
CA ASP A 81 -7.07 -11.45 16.62
C ASP A 81 -6.13 -11.06 15.46
N ALA A 82 -6.68 -10.93 14.25
CA ALA A 82 -5.88 -10.55 13.08
C ALA A 82 -5.30 -9.12 13.20
N CYS A 83 -6.06 -8.15 13.70
CA CYS A 83 -5.58 -6.79 13.92
C CYS A 83 -4.49 -6.75 15.01
N ALA A 84 -4.64 -7.51 16.08
CA ALA A 84 -3.63 -7.59 17.14
C ALA A 84 -2.32 -8.20 16.60
N SER A 85 -2.40 -9.31 15.86
CA SER A 85 -1.26 -9.96 15.21
C SER A 85 -0.60 -9.03 14.19
N PHE A 86 -1.39 -8.41 13.32
CA PHE A 86 -0.88 -7.48 12.29
C PHE A 86 -0.18 -6.28 12.90
N SER A 87 -0.74 -5.71 13.97
CA SER A 87 -0.10 -4.61 14.70
C SER A 87 1.27 -5.02 15.25
N ALA A 88 1.33 -6.14 15.96
CA ALA A 88 2.54 -6.58 16.64
C ALA A 88 3.64 -7.04 15.68
N HIS A 89 3.28 -7.75 14.60
CA HIS A 89 4.25 -8.43 13.72
C HIS A 89 4.46 -7.73 12.37
N CYS A 90 3.72 -6.66 12.07
CA CYS A 90 3.90 -5.89 10.85
C CYS A 90 3.99 -4.40 11.14
N VAL A 91 2.92 -3.78 11.66
CA VAL A 91 2.81 -2.32 11.73
C VAL A 91 3.92 -1.69 12.57
N GLN A 92 4.20 -2.26 13.75
CA GLN A 92 5.22 -1.74 14.68
C GLN A 92 6.65 -1.81 14.14
N GLY A 93 6.89 -2.62 13.10
CA GLY A 93 8.21 -2.77 12.48
C GLY A 93 8.29 -2.17 11.08
N ILE A 94 7.34 -1.35 10.66
CA ILE A 94 7.42 -0.63 9.38
C ILE A 94 8.47 0.47 9.47
N GLU A 95 9.39 0.45 8.51
CA GLU A 95 10.43 1.47 8.38
C GLU A 95 10.40 2.10 6.99
N PRO A 96 10.74 3.41 6.86
CA PRO A 96 10.91 4.03 5.56
C PRO A 96 12.19 3.54 4.89
N ASN A 97 12.12 3.22 3.61
CA ASN A 97 13.30 2.97 2.80
C ASN A 97 13.81 4.30 2.23
N HIS A 98 14.55 5.04 3.04
CA HIS A 98 15.03 6.38 2.70
C HIS A 98 15.75 6.43 1.35
N SER A 99 16.63 5.47 1.07
CA SER A 99 17.35 5.43 -0.20
C SER A 99 16.42 5.35 -1.40
N ARG A 100 15.40 4.50 -1.32
CA ARG A 100 14.43 4.35 -2.40
C ARG A 100 13.49 5.55 -2.53
N ILE A 101 13.08 6.11 -1.40
CA ILE A 101 12.25 7.32 -1.37
C ILE A 101 13.03 8.48 -2.02
N ASP A 102 14.28 8.69 -1.64
CA ASP A 102 15.11 9.74 -2.22
C ASP A 102 15.30 9.57 -3.74
N GLU A 103 15.54 8.34 -4.19
CA GLU A 103 15.62 8.02 -5.62
C GLU A 103 14.33 8.39 -6.36
N LEU A 104 13.18 7.97 -5.83
CA LEU A 104 11.88 8.25 -6.44
C LEU A 104 11.56 9.75 -6.45
N VAL A 105 11.89 10.46 -5.38
CA VAL A 105 11.74 11.93 -5.30
C VAL A 105 12.62 12.61 -6.33
N GLN A 106 13.90 12.23 -6.46
CA GLN A 106 14.81 12.85 -7.44
C GLN A 106 14.38 12.61 -8.89
N ASN A 107 13.71 11.49 -9.16
CA ASN A 107 13.19 11.17 -10.49
C ASN A 107 11.79 11.75 -10.75
N SER A 108 11.15 12.36 -9.75
CA SER A 108 9.80 12.89 -9.91
C SER A 108 9.79 14.21 -10.67
N LEU A 109 9.07 14.24 -11.79
CA LEU A 109 8.84 15.48 -12.56
C LEU A 109 7.90 16.46 -11.84
N MET A 110 7.17 16.03 -10.81
CA MET A 110 6.28 16.89 -10.03
C MET A 110 7.03 18.02 -9.30
N LEU A 111 8.30 17.81 -8.99
CA LEU A 111 9.17 18.82 -8.36
C LEU A 111 9.36 20.08 -9.22
N VAL A 112 9.09 20.00 -10.52
CA VAL A 112 9.15 21.16 -11.42
C VAL A 112 8.28 22.32 -10.97
N THR A 113 7.18 22.05 -10.27
CA THR A 113 6.27 23.08 -9.74
C THR A 113 6.99 24.07 -8.84
N ALA A 114 7.97 23.61 -8.05
CA ALA A 114 8.78 24.50 -7.21
C ALA A 114 9.63 25.50 -8.01
N LEU A 115 9.97 25.18 -9.26
CA LEU A 115 10.74 26.05 -10.13
C LEU A 115 9.92 27.22 -10.67
N ASN A 116 8.58 27.09 -10.74
CA ASN A 116 7.70 28.13 -11.28
C ASN A 116 7.89 29.47 -10.57
N THR A 117 8.14 29.46 -9.27
CA THR A 117 8.34 30.67 -8.47
C THR A 117 9.66 31.38 -8.76
N LYS A 118 10.62 30.68 -9.35
CA LYS A 118 11.97 31.20 -9.64
C LYS A 118 12.15 31.57 -11.10
N ILE A 119 11.71 30.73 -12.03
CA ILE A 119 11.98 30.88 -13.47
C ILE A 119 10.71 31.06 -14.31
N GLY A 120 9.53 30.98 -13.71
CA GLY A 120 8.23 31.09 -14.38
C GLY A 120 7.79 29.77 -15.03
N TYR A 121 6.48 29.70 -15.33
CA TYR A 121 5.82 28.49 -15.82
C TYR A 121 6.42 27.91 -17.11
N TYR A 122 6.63 28.76 -18.12
CA TYR A 122 7.05 28.27 -19.45
C TYR A 122 8.45 27.65 -19.43
N LYS A 123 9.41 28.26 -18.72
CA LYS A 123 10.75 27.71 -18.56
C LYS A 123 10.75 26.44 -17.72
N ALA A 124 9.95 26.38 -16.68
CA ALA A 124 9.79 25.18 -15.87
C ALA A 124 9.16 24.04 -16.69
N ALA A 125 8.16 24.34 -17.53
CA ALA A 125 7.55 23.36 -18.43
C ALA A 125 8.54 22.83 -19.49
N GLU A 126 9.41 23.69 -20.02
CA GLU A 126 10.48 23.29 -20.95
C GLU A 126 11.45 22.29 -20.30
N ILE A 127 11.90 22.56 -19.07
CA ILE A 127 12.74 21.64 -18.30
C ILE A 127 12.04 20.29 -18.10
N ALA A 128 10.76 20.31 -17.68
CA ALA A 128 10.02 19.07 -17.43
C ALA A 128 9.82 18.24 -18.69
N ASN A 129 9.46 18.89 -19.82
CA ASN A 129 9.28 18.22 -21.09
C ASN A 129 10.60 17.60 -21.61
N LYS A 130 11.71 18.33 -21.47
CA LYS A 130 13.03 17.83 -21.83
C LYS A 130 13.40 16.63 -20.97
N ALA A 131 13.29 16.73 -19.66
CA ALA A 131 13.57 15.65 -18.72
C ALA A 131 12.73 14.39 -19.04
N HIS A 132 11.46 14.56 -19.36
CA HIS A 132 10.57 13.47 -19.74
C HIS A 132 11.00 12.80 -21.05
N THR A 133 11.32 13.60 -22.07
CA THR A 133 11.68 13.10 -23.40
C THR A 133 13.05 12.40 -23.40
N GLU A 134 14.00 12.93 -22.66
CA GLU A 134 15.38 12.40 -22.60
C GLU A 134 15.58 11.34 -21.49
N GLY A 135 14.58 11.12 -20.63
CA GLY A 135 14.68 10.17 -19.52
C GLY A 135 15.67 10.62 -18.43
N THR A 136 15.85 11.93 -18.29
CA THR A 136 16.78 12.56 -17.34
C THR A 136 16.03 13.10 -16.10
N THR A 137 16.77 13.66 -15.14
CA THR A 137 16.16 14.32 -13.99
C THR A 137 16.00 15.83 -14.21
N LEU A 138 15.01 16.44 -13.53
CA LEU A 138 14.83 17.89 -13.57
C LEU A 138 16.09 18.67 -13.20
N LYS A 139 16.90 18.14 -12.28
CA LYS A 139 18.15 18.74 -11.82
C LYS A 139 19.20 18.82 -12.92
N VAL A 140 19.31 17.76 -13.74
CA VAL A 140 20.20 17.72 -14.88
C VAL A 140 19.78 18.73 -15.92
N ASP A 141 18.51 18.72 -16.31
CA ASP A 141 18.01 19.59 -17.38
C ASP A 141 17.89 21.07 -16.98
N ALA A 142 17.61 21.35 -15.72
CA ALA A 142 17.67 22.73 -15.23
C ALA A 142 19.05 23.36 -15.34
N ARG A 143 20.13 22.56 -15.23
CA ARG A 143 21.52 23.02 -15.45
C ARG A 143 21.83 23.16 -16.92
N VAL A 144 21.43 22.20 -17.75
CA VAL A 144 21.72 22.17 -19.19
C VAL A 144 21.01 23.33 -19.90
N THR A 145 19.80 23.67 -19.51
CA THR A 145 19.05 24.82 -20.08
C THR A 145 19.60 26.18 -19.66
N GLY A 146 20.46 26.23 -18.64
CA GLY A 146 21.06 27.46 -18.15
C GLY A 146 20.09 28.40 -17.40
N TYR A 147 18.89 27.90 -17.06
CA TYR A 147 17.91 28.68 -16.32
C TYR A 147 18.16 28.74 -14.82
N LEU A 148 19.01 27.84 -14.32
CA LEU A 148 19.43 27.81 -12.93
C LEU A 148 20.97 27.64 -12.86
N THR A 149 21.60 28.47 -12.07
CA THR A 149 22.99 28.29 -11.64
C THR A 149 23.06 27.32 -10.47
N ALA A 150 24.16 26.59 -10.37
CA ALA A 150 24.39 25.58 -9.32
C ALA A 150 24.25 26.13 -7.91
#